data_2524468510542a37176cf54fd4bdb2cf
#
_entry.id   2524468510542a37176cf54fd4bdb2cf
#
_cell.length_a   1.000
_cell.length_b   1.000
_cell.length_c   1.000
_cell.angle_alpha   90.00
_cell.angle_beta   90.00
_cell.angle_gamma   90.00
#
_symmetry.space_group_name_H-M   'P 1'
#
loop_
_entity.id
_entity.type
_entity.pdbx_description
1 polymer ?
#
loop_
_entity_poly.entity_id
_entity_poly.type
_entity_poly.pdbx_seq_one_letter_code
_entity_poly.pdbx_strand_id
1 'polypeptide(L)'
;TGHAIEARLYAEDPDHGFLPATGTLHAFVPADEPEVRWDSGVEQGSRVTVDFDPMLAKVVAHGSTREEAARRLALALERLHLGGVTTNRDFLVATLRHEAFLAGDTTTDFIERNAPSGSAPHSRNEVGRAAVVAALWLLGRNRADAGVLAFAPAVWRNARLPDERVVLTHGDGEVEVGYRAERGGGFTVNGTSSALIHRWSDDDIDAEVDGRRSVSRVTQADGRIWVQVTSGTVGFGIAPRFTVPGTEDVHGGLVAPMPGVILELRAGPGDRVTAGETLVVMEAMKMEHHISAPEDGTITEVLVAVGQQVENGTALMVLEPDEDSS
;
A
#
# COMPACT_ATOMS: atom_id res chain seq x y z
N THR A 1 4.37 36.54 10.36
CA THR A 1 4.61 36.80 8.92
C THR A 1 4.91 35.45 8.24
N GLY A 2 4.43 35.25 7.02
CA GLY A 2 4.61 34.04 6.26
C GLY A 2 3.28 33.36 5.94
N HIS A 3 3.36 32.10 5.53
CA HIS A 3 2.23 31.27 5.16
C HIS A 3 2.25 29.97 5.94
N ALA A 4 1.07 29.48 6.35
CA ALA A 4 0.89 28.15 6.91
C ALA A 4 -0.11 27.39 6.06
N ILE A 5 0.17 26.09 5.83
CA ILE A 5 -0.71 25.19 5.10
C ILE A 5 -0.96 23.98 6.00
N GLU A 6 -2.23 23.61 6.12
CA GLU A 6 -2.69 22.43 6.83
C GLU A 6 -3.14 21.37 5.82
N ALA A 7 -2.70 20.13 6.03
CA ALA A 7 -3.24 18.95 5.37
C ALA A 7 -3.87 18.02 6.40
N ARG A 8 -4.97 17.39 6.05
CA ARG A 8 -5.62 16.37 6.86
C ARG A 8 -5.39 15.02 6.22
N LEU A 9 -4.62 14.18 6.91
CA LEU A 9 -4.33 12.82 6.50
C LEU A 9 -5.45 11.90 6.94
N TYR A 10 -6.10 11.26 5.99
CA TYR A 10 -7.20 10.33 6.22
C TYR A 10 -6.83 8.92 5.74
N ALA A 11 -7.40 7.92 6.41
CA ALA A 11 -7.42 6.55 5.91
C ALA A 11 -8.57 6.41 4.89
N GLU A 12 -8.32 6.88 3.68
CA GLU A 12 -9.26 6.92 2.56
C GLU A 12 -8.56 6.55 1.26
N ASP A 13 -9.30 5.96 0.33
CA ASP A 13 -8.81 5.58 -0.99
C ASP A 13 -9.24 6.60 -2.05
N PRO A 14 -8.33 7.48 -2.52
CA PRO A 14 -8.64 8.50 -3.51
C PRO A 14 -9.01 7.92 -4.89
N ASP A 15 -8.49 6.75 -5.24
CA ASP A 15 -8.73 6.10 -6.54
C ASP A 15 -10.12 5.47 -6.61
N HIS A 16 -10.73 5.23 -5.44
CA HIS A 16 -12.10 4.70 -5.30
C HIS A 16 -13.05 5.70 -4.63
N GLY A 17 -12.98 6.98 -5.01
CA GLY A 17 -13.91 8.02 -4.56
C GLY A 17 -13.78 8.37 -3.07
N PHE A 18 -12.57 8.26 -2.50
CA PHE A 18 -12.28 8.52 -1.08
C PHE A 18 -13.04 7.60 -0.12
N LEU A 19 -13.25 6.34 -0.52
CA LEU A 19 -13.82 5.34 0.38
C LEU A 19 -12.91 5.16 1.61
N PRO A 20 -13.50 5.12 2.83
CA PRO A 20 -12.72 4.86 4.03
C PRO A 20 -12.03 3.51 4.00
N ALA A 21 -10.74 3.50 4.34
CA ALA A 21 -9.93 2.30 4.47
C ALA A 21 -9.78 1.91 5.95
N THR A 22 -10.06 0.66 6.26
CA THR A 22 -9.92 0.11 7.62
C THR A 22 -8.74 -0.82 7.73
N GLY A 23 -8.23 -1.05 8.93
CA GLY A 23 -7.10 -1.95 9.17
C GLY A 23 -6.21 -1.49 10.30
N THR A 24 -5.05 -2.12 10.43
CA THR A 24 -4.04 -1.77 11.41
C THR A 24 -2.92 -0.95 10.76
N LEU A 25 -2.54 0.16 11.37
CA LEU A 25 -1.37 0.96 10.97
C LEU A 25 -0.11 0.22 11.40
N HIS A 26 0.42 -0.65 10.55
CA HIS A 26 1.65 -1.40 10.83
C HIS A 26 2.89 -0.51 10.82
N ALA A 27 2.86 0.57 10.05
CA ALA A 27 3.86 1.61 10.03
C ALA A 27 3.19 2.98 10.10
N PHE A 28 3.62 3.81 11.05
CA PHE A 28 3.24 5.22 11.14
C PHE A 28 4.36 5.98 11.84
N VAL A 29 5.30 6.49 11.04
CA VAL A 29 6.45 7.24 11.58
C VAL A 29 6.54 8.58 10.87
N PRO A 30 6.03 9.65 11.49
CA PRO A 30 6.11 11.01 10.99
C PRO A 30 7.56 11.43 10.70
N ALA A 31 7.74 12.20 9.65
CA ALA A 31 9.03 12.80 9.34
C ALA A 31 9.35 13.93 10.33
N ASP A 32 10.59 13.96 10.80
CA ASP A 32 11.12 15.07 11.59
C ASP A 32 11.64 16.16 10.62
N GLU A 33 10.71 17.02 10.16
CA GLU A 33 11.01 18.11 9.24
C GLU A 33 10.90 19.46 9.95
N PRO A 34 11.86 20.38 9.77
CA PRO A 34 11.79 21.72 10.34
C PRO A 34 10.50 22.46 9.93
N GLU A 35 9.92 23.19 10.86
CA GLU A 35 8.70 24.00 10.65
C GLU A 35 7.47 23.18 10.21
N VAL A 36 7.45 21.88 10.54
CA VAL A 36 6.30 20.99 10.33
C VAL A 36 5.83 20.45 11.67
N ARG A 37 4.54 20.60 11.93
CA ARG A 37 3.88 20.09 13.13
C ARG A 37 2.91 18.97 12.76
N TRP A 38 2.97 17.88 13.50
CA TRP A 38 2.07 16.74 13.40
C TRP A 38 1.14 16.70 14.62
N ASP A 39 -0.15 16.90 14.39
CA ASP A 39 -1.20 16.68 15.38
C ASP A 39 -1.83 15.32 15.08
N SER A 40 -1.25 14.25 15.61
CA SER A 40 -1.63 12.87 15.31
C SER A 40 -2.63 12.34 16.35
N GLY A 41 -3.69 11.68 15.88
CA GLY A 41 -4.62 10.92 16.70
C GLY A 41 -4.31 9.43 16.77
N VAL A 42 -3.26 9.00 16.05
CA VAL A 42 -2.86 7.60 15.89
C VAL A 42 -1.35 7.43 16.07
N GLU A 43 -0.95 6.20 16.30
CA GLU A 43 0.43 5.74 16.37
C GLU A 43 0.58 4.38 15.66
N GLN A 44 1.80 3.91 15.51
CA GLN A 44 2.04 2.56 14.99
C GLN A 44 1.31 1.52 15.87
N GLY A 45 0.57 0.61 15.24
CA GLY A 45 -0.27 -0.39 15.89
C GLY A 45 -1.72 0.07 16.12
N SER A 46 -2.05 1.35 15.90
CA SER A 46 -3.44 1.82 15.99
C SER A 46 -4.32 1.13 14.95
N ARG A 47 -5.53 0.78 15.37
CA ARG A 47 -6.55 0.18 14.49
C ARG A 47 -7.51 1.25 14.01
N VAL A 48 -7.63 1.40 12.70
CA VAL A 48 -8.64 2.24 12.05
C VAL A 48 -9.90 1.41 11.86
N THR A 49 -11.01 1.87 12.44
CA THR A 49 -12.31 1.18 12.41
C THR A 49 -13.36 2.07 11.76
N VAL A 50 -14.51 1.49 11.44
CA VAL A 50 -15.67 2.20 10.88
C VAL A 50 -16.43 3.05 11.90
N ASP A 51 -16.13 2.93 13.19
CA ASP A 51 -16.90 3.57 14.27
C ASP A 51 -16.56 5.05 14.45
N PHE A 52 -15.39 5.47 13.94
CA PHE A 52 -14.86 6.82 14.11
C PHE A 52 -14.53 7.45 12.76
N ASP A 53 -14.29 8.77 12.79
CA ASP A 53 -13.74 9.52 11.65
C ASP A 53 -12.39 8.92 11.22
N PRO A 54 -12.17 8.64 9.91
CA PRO A 54 -10.93 8.02 9.43
C PRO A 54 -9.72 8.98 9.45
N MET A 55 -9.82 10.17 10.04
CA MET A 55 -8.72 11.12 10.13
C MET A 55 -7.60 10.58 11.04
N LEU A 56 -6.41 10.41 10.46
CA LEU A 56 -5.22 9.92 11.17
C LEU A 56 -4.43 11.05 11.82
N ALA A 57 -4.22 12.13 11.08
CA ALA A 57 -3.42 13.25 11.55
C ALA A 57 -3.76 14.54 10.81
N LYS A 58 -3.49 15.64 11.50
CA LYS A 58 -3.43 16.97 10.92
C LYS A 58 -1.97 17.39 10.83
N VAL A 59 -1.51 17.77 9.65
CA VAL A 59 -0.12 18.14 9.39
C VAL A 59 -0.07 19.59 8.97
N VAL A 60 0.70 20.40 9.68
CA VAL A 60 0.80 21.85 9.44
C VAL A 60 2.23 22.22 9.15
N ALA A 61 2.48 22.86 8.02
CA ALA A 61 3.78 23.40 7.68
C ALA A 61 3.74 24.93 7.58
N HIS A 62 4.80 25.59 8.06
CA HIS A 62 5.00 27.01 7.93
C HIS A 62 6.16 27.31 6.98
N GLY A 63 6.06 28.41 6.23
CA GLY A 63 7.11 28.92 5.35
C GLY A 63 7.03 30.44 5.19
N SER A 64 8.09 31.06 4.72
CA SER A 64 8.12 32.50 4.42
C SER A 64 7.18 32.86 3.27
N THR A 65 6.95 31.89 2.37
CA THR A 65 6.03 31.99 1.22
C THR A 65 5.07 30.80 1.19
N ARG A 66 3.97 30.94 0.43
CA ARG A 66 3.04 29.84 0.17
C ARG A 66 3.74 28.63 -0.46
N GLU A 67 4.58 28.88 -1.44
CA GLU A 67 5.33 27.85 -2.15
C GLU A 67 6.28 27.08 -1.22
N GLU A 68 6.97 27.77 -0.33
CA GLU A 68 7.84 27.14 0.68
C GLU A 68 7.04 26.27 1.66
N ALA A 69 5.93 26.78 2.20
CA ALA A 69 5.06 26.02 3.09
C ALA A 69 4.50 24.76 2.38
N ALA A 70 4.05 24.88 1.13
CA ALA A 70 3.54 23.76 0.34
C ALA A 70 4.61 22.68 0.08
N ARG A 71 5.83 23.10 -0.30
CA ARG A 71 6.95 22.18 -0.53
C ARG A 71 7.38 21.46 0.74
N ARG A 72 7.42 22.12 1.88
CA ARG A 72 7.75 21.52 3.18
C ARG A 72 6.70 20.49 3.57
N LEU A 73 5.42 20.82 3.43
CA LEU A 73 4.33 19.93 3.74
C LEU A 73 4.33 18.70 2.85
N ALA A 74 4.52 18.88 1.54
CA ALA A 74 4.64 17.76 0.59
C ALA A 74 5.83 16.85 0.94
N LEU A 75 6.99 17.41 1.26
CA LEU A 75 8.18 16.64 1.65
C LEU A 75 7.96 15.86 2.96
N ALA A 76 7.31 16.48 3.95
CA ALA A 76 6.99 15.79 5.20
C ALA A 76 6.05 14.59 4.98
N LEU A 77 5.02 14.75 4.12
CA LEU A 77 4.12 13.67 3.75
C LEU A 77 4.81 12.56 2.95
N GLU A 78 5.71 12.89 2.01
CA GLU A 78 6.51 11.91 1.28
C GLU A 78 7.44 11.11 2.19
N ARG A 79 8.00 11.76 3.20
CA ARG A 79 8.90 11.13 4.18
C ARG A 79 8.19 10.43 5.33
N LEU A 80 6.88 10.55 5.44
CA LEU A 80 6.08 9.76 6.36
C LEU A 80 6.20 8.28 5.99
N HIS A 81 6.79 7.47 6.88
CA HIS A 81 6.76 6.02 6.72
C HIS A 81 5.39 5.49 7.15
N LEU A 82 4.61 5.00 6.20
CA LEU A 82 3.22 4.66 6.37
C LEU A 82 2.92 3.30 5.73
N GLY A 83 2.24 2.42 6.46
CA GLY A 83 1.83 1.12 5.94
C GLY A 83 0.73 0.47 6.78
N GLY A 84 -0.08 -0.37 6.13
CA GLY A 84 -1.16 -1.11 6.76
C GLY A 84 -2.55 -0.72 6.27
N VAL A 85 -2.79 0.57 6.01
CA VAL A 85 -4.06 1.07 5.44
C VAL A 85 -3.78 1.97 4.25
N THR A 86 -4.72 2.03 3.32
CA THR A 86 -4.71 3.01 2.23
C THR A 86 -5.04 4.40 2.78
N THR A 87 -4.38 5.43 2.28
CA THR A 87 -4.56 6.80 2.76
C THR A 87 -4.55 7.79 1.60
N ASN A 88 -5.06 8.99 1.84
CA ASN A 88 -5.02 10.11 0.89
C ASN A 88 -3.66 10.82 0.82
N ARG A 89 -2.58 10.27 1.42
CA ARG A 89 -1.24 10.90 1.49
C ARG A 89 -0.73 11.33 0.12
N ASP A 90 -0.76 10.43 -0.85
CA ASP A 90 -0.17 10.67 -2.16
C ASP A 90 -0.99 11.69 -2.97
N PHE A 91 -2.30 11.66 -2.82
CA PHE A 91 -3.20 12.69 -3.32
C PHE A 91 -2.90 14.08 -2.73
N LEU A 92 -2.63 14.16 -1.42
CA LEU A 92 -2.23 15.40 -0.76
C LEU A 92 -0.89 15.91 -1.31
N VAL A 93 0.08 15.04 -1.52
CA VAL A 93 1.38 15.39 -2.12
C VAL A 93 1.20 15.92 -3.54
N ALA A 94 0.43 15.22 -4.38
CA ALA A 94 0.13 15.65 -5.74
C ALA A 94 -0.57 17.03 -5.76
N THR A 95 -1.53 17.24 -4.88
CA THR A 95 -2.23 18.52 -4.70
C THR A 95 -1.27 19.64 -4.32
N LEU A 96 -0.42 19.44 -3.31
CA LEU A 96 0.54 20.45 -2.81
C LEU A 96 1.61 20.82 -3.83
N ARG A 97 1.91 19.93 -4.77
CA ARG A 97 2.87 20.16 -5.86
C ARG A 97 2.24 20.71 -7.14
N HIS A 98 0.92 20.76 -7.20
CA HIS A 98 0.20 21.24 -8.39
C HIS A 98 0.39 22.75 -8.60
N GLU A 99 0.64 23.18 -9.83
CA GLU A 99 0.93 24.58 -10.17
C GLU A 99 -0.19 25.53 -9.74
N ALA A 100 -1.46 25.16 -9.97
CA ALA A 100 -2.60 25.97 -9.55
C ALA A 100 -2.68 26.12 -8.02
N PHE A 101 -2.33 25.06 -7.25
CA PHE A 101 -2.27 25.13 -5.80
C PHE A 101 -1.17 26.10 -5.34
N LEU A 102 0.02 26.03 -5.95
CA LEU A 102 1.14 26.92 -5.64
C LEU A 102 0.82 28.37 -5.99
N ALA A 103 0.12 28.61 -7.10
CA ALA A 103 -0.37 29.93 -7.51
C ALA A 103 -1.50 30.50 -6.63
N GLY A 104 -2.11 29.67 -5.77
CA GLY A 104 -3.23 30.11 -4.90
C GLY A 104 -4.61 30.03 -5.56
N ASP A 105 -4.73 29.42 -6.75
CA ASP A 105 -6.01 29.14 -7.42
C ASP A 105 -6.66 27.89 -6.79
N THR A 106 -7.24 28.08 -5.60
CA THR A 106 -7.78 27.01 -4.74
C THR A 106 -9.28 27.23 -4.47
N THR A 107 -10.05 27.33 -5.53
CA THR A 107 -11.51 27.37 -5.49
C THR A 107 -12.10 26.00 -5.14
N THR A 108 -13.37 25.93 -4.76
CA THR A 108 -14.03 24.69 -4.29
C THR A 108 -14.07 23.60 -5.34
N ASP A 109 -13.99 23.95 -6.63
CA ASP A 109 -13.91 23.05 -7.78
C ASP A 109 -12.46 22.63 -8.16
N PHE A 110 -11.48 22.92 -7.29
CA PHE A 110 -10.05 22.67 -7.57
C PHE A 110 -9.78 21.21 -7.92
N ILE A 111 -10.36 20.26 -7.18
CA ILE A 111 -10.16 18.82 -7.37
C ILE A 111 -10.73 18.38 -8.72
N GLU A 112 -11.94 18.80 -9.04
CA GLU A 112 -12.59 18.47 -10.32
C GLU A 112 -11.80 19.01 -11.53
N ARG A 113 -11.32 20.26 -11.43
CA ARG A 113 -10.57 20.91 -12.53
C ARG A 113 -9.17 20.34 -12.76
N ASN A 114 -8.49 19.95 -11.70
CA ASN A 114 -7.06 19.60 -11.77
C ASN A 114 -6.79 18.11 -11.60
N ALA A 115 -7.76 17.33 -11.12
CA ALA A 115 -7.70 15.88 -10.92
C ALA A 115 -6.32 15.38 -10.40
N PRO A 116 -5.87 15.82 -9.20
CA PRO A 116 -4.60 15.36 -8.64
C PRO A 116 -4.59 13.83 -8.53
N SER A 117 -3.43 13.21 -8.81
CA SER A 117 -3.30 11.76 -8.74
C SER A 117 -3.55 11.23 -7.32
N GLY A 118 -4.32 10.16 -7.20
CA GLY A 118 -4.60 9.48 -5.94
C GLY A 118 -3.41 8.66 -5.41
N SER A 119 -2.52 8.22 -6.31
CA SER A 119 -1.38 7.37 -6.01
C SER A 119 -0.04 8.03 -6.34
N ALA A 120 1.01 7.72 -5.56
CA ALA A 120 2.35 8.20 -5.83
C ALA A 120 2.87 7.57 -7.14
N PRO A 121 3.40 8.38 -8.06
CA PRO A 121 3.98 7.87 -9.29
C PRO A 121 5.36 7.27 -9.02
N HIS A 122 5.43 6.12 -8.35
CA HIS A 122 6.69 5.39 -8.21
C HIS A 122 7.15 4.91 -9.58
N SER A 123 8.32 5.34 -10.01
CA SER A 123 8.90 4.84 -11.24
C SER A 123 9.18 3.33 -11.12
N ARG A 124 9.12 2.60 -12.23
CA ARG A 124 9.47 1.17 -12.27
C ARG A 124 10.85 0.92 -11.63
N ASN A 125 11.80 1.83 -11.80
CA ASN A 125 13.14 1.72 -11.21
C ASN A 125 13.12 1.90 -9.68
N GLU A 126 12.26 2.74 -9.14
CA GLU A 126 12.09 2.89 -7.68
C GLU A 126 11.45 1.66 -7.08
N VAL A 127 10.39 1.15 -7.69
CA VAL A 127 9.75 -0.11 -7.28
C VAL A 127 10.75 -1.26 -7.32
N GLY A 128 11.49 -1.42 -8.41
CA GLY A 128 12.50 -2.47 -8.53
C GLY A 128 13.61 -2.36 -7.48
N ARG A 129 14.09 -1.14 -7.19
CA ARG A 129 15.08 -0.91 -6.13
C ARG A 129 14.50 -1.17 -4.74
N ALA A 130 13.28 -0.73 -4.47
CA ALA A 130 12.57 -1.00 -3.22
C ALA A 130 12.40 -2.51 -3.01
N ALA A 131 12.10 -3.27 -4.07
CA ALA A 131 12.00 -4.73 -4.01
C ALA A 131 13.34 -5.39 -3.67
N VAL A 132 14.45 -4.91 -4.24
CA VAL A 132 15.80 -5.39 -3.86
C VAL A 132 16.09 -5.10 -2.40
N VAL A 133 15.80 -3.89 -1.93
CA VAL A 133 15.96 -3.49 -0.52
C VAL A 133 15.11 -4.38 0.39
N ALA A 134 13.84 -4.63 0.03
CA ALA A 134 12.94 -5.53 0.75
C ALA A 134 13.53 -6.96 0.86
N ALA A 135 13.99 -7.53 -0.26
CA ALA A 135 14.57 -8.87 -0.29
C ALA A 135 15.84 -8.98 0.58
N LEU A 136 16.73 -7.98 0.54
CA LEU A 136 17.92 -7.92 1.36
C LEU A 136 17.62 -7.69 2.84
N TRP A 137 16.59 -6.91 3.16
CA TRP A 137 16.15 -6.74 4.53
C TRP A 137 15.56 -8.05 5.10
N LEU A 138 14.71 -8.75 4.33
CA LEU A 138 14.17 -10.07 4.67
C LEU A 138 15.30 -11.11 4.89
N LEU A 139 16.36 -11.06 4.10
CA LEU A 139 17.54 -11.89 4.31
C LEU A 139 18.19 -11.61 5.68
N GLY A 140 18.34 -10.34 6.04
CA GLY A 140 18.86 -9.92 7.35
C GLY A 140 17.99 -10.41 8.50
N ARG A 141 16.66 -10.28 8.35
CA ARG A 141 15.65 -10.74 9.31
C ARG A 141 15.73 -12.25 9.52
N ASN A 142 15.70 -13.03 8.42
CA ASN A 142 15.82 -14.48 8.49
C ASN A 142 17.12 -14.93 9.16
N ARG A 143 18.20 -14.17 8.98
CA ARG A 143 19.48 -14.44 9.64
C ARG A 143 19.44 -14.11 11.13
N ALA A 144 18.81 -13.00 11.53
CA ALA A 144 18.66 -12.63 12.93
C ALA A 144 17.83 -13.65 13.69
N ASP A 145 16.80 -14.20 13.05
CA ASP A 145 15.89 -15.21 13.60
C ASP A 145 16.46 -16.64 13.54
N ALA A 146 17.61 -16.85 12.87
CA ALA A 146 18.20 -18.17 12.71
C ALA A 146 18.76 -18.72 14.03
N GLY A 147 18.13 -19.74 14.57
CA GLY A 147 18.58 -20.43 15.80
C GLY A 147 19.79 -21.33 15.63
N VAL A 148 20.23 -21.63 14.38
CA VAL A 148 21.38 -22.51 14.06
C VAL A 148 22.29 -21.86 13.03
N LEU A 149 23.60 -22.11 13.15
CA LEU A 149 24.65 -21.62 12.23
C LEU A 149 24.69 -20.07 12.11
N ALA A 150 24.33 -19.35 13.17
CA ALA A 150 24.39 -17.88 13.20
C ALA A 150 25.79 -17.30 12.87
N PHE A 151 26.86 -18.07 13.03
CA PHE A 151 28.23 -17.69 12.69
C PHE A 151 28.53 -17.81 11.17
N ALA A 152 27.75 -18.56 10.41
CA ALA A 152 27.98 -18.71 8.97
C ALA A 152 27.58 -17.42 8.22
N PRO A 153 28.37 -17.00 7.21
CA PRO A 153 27.94 -15.87 6.37
C PRO A 153 26.56 -16.14 5.75
N ALA A 154 25.76 -15.11 5.63
CA ALA A 154 24.45 -15.23 4.96
C ALA A 154 24.65 -15.78 3.55
N VAL A 155 23.80 -16.76 3.16
CA VAL A 155 23.80 -17.38 1.82
C VAL A 155 25.15 -18.07 1.46
N TRP A 156 26.00 -18.40 2.45
CA TRP A 156 27.23 -19.14 2.20
C TRP A 156 26.93 -20.54 1.65
N ARG A 157 27.64 -20.92 0.59
CA ARG A 157 27.45 -22.21 -0.08
C ARG A 157 28.82 -22.76 -0.56
N ASN A 158 29.00 -24.06 -0.45
CA ASN A 158 30.18 -24.76 -0.97
C ASN A 158 29.96 -25.32 -2.40
N ALA A 159 28.76 -25.18 -2.95
CA ALA A 159 28.38 -25.65 -4.28
C ALA A 159 27.70 -24.53 -5.08
N ARG A 160 27.71 -24.65 -6.41
CA ARG A 160 26.92 -23.77 -7.29
C ARG A 160 25.46 -24.18 -7.21
N LEU A 161 24.67 -23.39 -6.51
CA LEU A 161 23.22 -23.53 -6.45
C LEU A 161 22.59 -22.34 -7.19
N PRO A 162 21.32 -22.45 -7.60
CA PRO A 162 20.55 -21.32 -8.13
C PRO A 162 20.55 -20.14 -7.15
N ASP A 163 20.31 -18.95 -7.66
CA ASP A 163 20.15 -17.76 -6.85
C ASP A 163 18.98 -17.93 -5.87
N GLU A 164 19.11 -17.34 -4.68
CA GLU A 164 17.97 -17.20 -3.77
C GLU A 164 16.95 -16.30 -4.41
N ARG A 165 15.65 -16.61 -4.23
CA ARG A 165 14.56 -15.86 -4.84
C ARG A 165 13.55 -15.42 -3.80
N VAL A 166 13.10 -14.18 -3.94
CA VAL A 166 11.95 -13.60 -3.24
C VAL A 166 11.00 -13.12 -4.31
N VAL A 167 9.75 -13.54 -4.23
CA VAL A 167 8.67 -13.04 -5.08
C VAL A 167 7.83 -12.09 -4.25
N LEU A 168 7.68 -10.87 -4.74
CA LEU A 168 6.93 -9.79 -4.12
C LEU A 168 5.78 -9.39 -5.06
N THR A 169 4.59 -9.12 -4.52
CA THR A 169 3.48 -8.59 -5.31
C THR A 169 3.35 -7.08 -5.10
N HIS A 170 3.12 -6.33 -6.18
CA HIS A 170 2.93 -4.87 -6.13
C HIS A 170 1.89 -4.47 -7.18
N GLY A 171 0.75 -3.88 -6.74
CA GLY A 171 -0.43 -3.75 -7.57
C GLY A 171 -0.85 -5.13 -8.09
N ASP A 172 -1.19 -5.23 -9.37
CA ASP A 172 -1.61 -6.47 -10.04
C ASP A 172 -0.41 -7.30 -10.57
N GLY A 173 0.82 -6.90 -10.25
CA GLY A 173 2.03 -7.52 -10.79
C GLY A 173 2.92 -8.17 -9.74
N GLU A 174 3.80 -9.06 -10.24
CA GLU A 174 4.85 -9.69 -9.45
C GLU A 174 6.23 -9.07 -9.75
N VAL A 175 7.05 -8.94 -8.72
CA VAL A 175 8.44 -8.51 -8.80
C VAL A 175 9.31 -9.62 -8.21
N GLU A 176 9.98 -10.39 -9.07
CA GLU A 176 10.93 -11.40 -8.63
C GLU A 176 12.29 -10.76 -8.38
N VAL A 177 12.89 -11.03 -7.22
CA VAL A 177 14.25 -10.64 -6.85
C VAL A 177 15.08 -11.89 -6.61
N GLY A 178 15.99 -12.17 -7.55
CA GLY A 178 17.00 -13.21 -7.41
C GLY A 178 18.29 -12.60 -6.87
N TYR A 179 18.94 -13.20 -5.87
CA TYR A 179 20.22 -12.70 -5.35
C TYR A 179 21.17 -13.81 -4.95
N ARG A 180 22.46 -13.53 -5.07
CA ARG A 180 23.57 -14.43 -4.70
C ARG A 180 24.67 -13.63 -4.02
N ALA A 181 25.15 -14.13 -2.87
CA ALA A 181 26.30 -13.54 -2.18
C ALA A 181 27.60 -13.74 -2.97
N GLU A 182 28.43 -12.69 -3.02
CA GLU A 182 29.72 -12.68 -3.66
C GLU A 182 30.86 -12.92 -2.64
N ARG A 183 31.97 -13.55 -3.08
CA ARG A 183 33.11 -13.86 -2.21
C ARG A 183 33.79 -12.61 -1.64
N GLY A 184 33.75 -11.51 -2.35
CA GLY A 184 34.29 -10.20 -1.95
C GLY A 184 33.40 -9.39 -1.03
N GLY A 185 32.23 -9.91 -0.66
CA GLY A 185 31.16 -9.19 0.02
C GLY A 185 30.16 -8.60 -0.96
N GLY A 186 28.95 -8.32 -0.49
CA GLY A 186 27.85 -7.86 -1.32
C GLY A 186 27.12 -8.98 -2.08
N PHE A 187 26.30 -8.60 -3.02
CA PHE A 187 25.39 -9.49 -3.74
C PHE A 187 25.36 -9.15 -5.22
N THR A 188 25.27 -10.17 -6.07
CA THR A 188 24.76 -10.03 -7.42
C THR A 188 23.25 -10.22 -7.37
N VAL A 189 22.50 -9.29 -7.95
CA VAL A 189 21.02 -9.27 -7.97
C VAL A 189 20.55 -9.37 -9.42
N ASN A 190 19.59 -10.27 -9.66
CA ASN A 190 18.99 -10.54 -10.98
C ASN A 190 20.06 -10.75 -12.08
N GLY A 191 21.20 -11.35 -11.71
CA GLY A 191 22.30 -11.69 -12.60
C GLY A 191 23.17 -10.53 -13.09
N THR A 192 22.77 -9.27 -12.93
CA THR A 192 23.47 -8.09 -13.49
C THR A 192 23.68 -6.95 -12.51
N SER A 193 22.75 -6.69 -11.60
CA SER A 193 22.84 -5.60 -10.64
C SER A 193 23.71 -5.99 -9.45
N SER A 194 24.34 -4.99 -8.83
CA SER A 194 25.14 -5.17 -7.61
C SER A 194 24.42 -4.60 -6.40
N ALA A 195 24.55 -5.26 -5.25
CA ALA A 195 24.06 -4.71 -4.00
C ALA A 195 25.03 -4.97 -2.84
N LEU A 196 25.06 -4.04 -1.87
CA LEU A 196 25.89 -4.14 -0.67
C LEU A 196 25.07 -3.67 0.54
N ILE A 197 25.06 -4.44 1.60
CA ILE A 197 24.47 -4.05 2.88
C ILE A 197 25.58 -3.44 3.74
N HIS A 198 25.44 -2.16 4.08
CA HIS A 198 26.34 -1.45 4.98
C HIS A 198 25.93 -1.62 6.44
N ARG A 199 24.61 -1.57 6.71
CA ARG A 199 24.01 -1.77 8.03
C ARG A 199 22.61 -2.35 7.88
N TRP A 200 22.24 -3.20 8.80
CA TRP A 200 20.90 -3.77 8.91
C TRP A 200 20.39 -3.62 10.35
N SER A 201 19.10 -3.35 10.52
CA SER A 201 18.39 -3.39 11.78
C SER A 201 16.95 -3.90 11.55
N ASP A 202 16.20 -4.08 12.63
CA ASP A 202 14.79 -4.51 12.54
C ASP A 202 13.90 -3.47 11.85
N ASP A 203 14.28 -2.18 11.88
CA ASP A 203 13.46 -1.07 11.40
C ASP A 203 14.01 -0.41 10.12
N ASP A 204 15.27 -0.65 9.78
CA ASP A 204 15.91 -0.01 8.63
C ASP A 204 17.03 -0.84 8.01
N ILE A 205 17.39 -0.49 6.79
CA ILE A 205 18.56 -1.02 6.09
C ILE A 205 19.29 0.11 5.38
N ASP A 206 20.62 0.17 5.59
CA ASP A 206 21.53 1.00 4.82
C ASP A 206 22.16 0.11 3.74
N ALA A 207 21.68 0.26 2.53
CA ALA A 207 22.09 -0.54 1.39
C ALA A 207 22.45 0.30 0.19
N GLU A 208 23.39 -0.22 -0.59
CA GLU A 208 23.79 0.31 -1.88
C GLU A 208 23.32 -0.65 -2.98
N VAL A 209 22.60 -0.13 -3.96
CA VAL A 209 22.12 -0.87 -5.13
C VAL A 209 22.58 -0.14 -6.37
N ASP A 210 23.37 -0.81 -7.22
CA ASP A 210 23.98 -0.24 -8.43
C ASP A 210 24.72 1.08 -8.18
N GLY A 211 25.54 1.12 -7.11
CA GLY A 211 26.34 2.28 -6.74
C GLY A 211 25.56 3.41 -6.05
N ARG A 212 24.23 3.26 -5.87
CA ARG A 212 23.40 4.24 -5.16
C ARG A 212 23.08 3.75 -3.75
N ARG A 213 23.72 4.36 -2.76
CA ARG A 213 23.49 4.09 -1.35
C ARG A 213 22.29 4.87 -0.81
N SER A 214 21.46 4.20 -0.01
CA SER A 214 20.33 4.80 0.69
C SER A 214 20.04 4.08 2.00
N VAL A 215 19.55 4.84 2.97
CA VAL A 215 18.95 4.27 4.19
C VAL A 215 17.44 4.23 3.95
N SER A 216 16.87 3.05 4.03
CA SER A 216 15.43 2.84 3.86
C SER A 216 14.84 2.28 5.15
N ARG A 217 13.78 2.92 5.65
CA ARG A 217 12.99 2.35 6.72
C ARG A 217 12.15 1.20 6.16
N VAL A 218 12.02 0.12 6.91
CA VAL A 218 11.31 -1.08 6.49
C VAL A 218 10.42 -1.55 7.63
N THR A 219 9.20 -1.92 7.31
CA THR A 219 8.26 -2.56 8.23
C THR A 219 7.66 -3.79 7.58
N GLN A 220 7.58 -4.89 8.31
CA GLN A 220 6.94 -6.14 7.87
C GLN A 220 5.84 -6.53 8.85
N ALA A 221 4.66 -6.82 8.33
CA ALA A 221 3.53 -7.38 9.09
C ALA A 221 2.56 -8.09 8.12
N ASP A 222 1.86 -9.10 8.62
CA ASP A 222 0.75 -9.80 7.93
C ASP A 222 1.04 -10.18 6.47
N GLY A 223 2.24 -10.74 6.23
CA GLY A 223 2.65 -11.15 4.88
C GLY A 223 2.98 -10.00 3.93
N ARG A 224 3.01 -8.77 4.42
CA ARG A 224 3.36 -7.57 3.64
C ARG A 224 4.63 -6.92 4.16
N ILE A 225 5.28 -6.15 3.29
CA ILE A 225 6.47 -5.36 3.63
C ILE A 225 6.36 -3.96 3.01
N TRP A 226 6.68 -2.94 3.78
CA TRP A 226 6.67 -1.54 3.36
C TRP A 226 8.08 -0.98 3.44
N VAL A 227 8.53 -0.40 2.35
CA VAL A 227 9.88 0.17 2.19
C VAL A 227 9.76 1.66 1.91
N GLN A 228 10.37 2.48 2.77
CA GLN A 228 10.46 3.92 2.54
C GLN A 228 11.45 4.22 1.42
N VAL A 229 10.98 4.91 0.39
CA VAL A 229 11.79 5.45 -0.70
C VAL A 229 11.69 6.98 -0.73
N THR A 230 12.38 7.63 -1.65
CA THR A 230 12.42 9.11 -1.71
C THR A 230 11.04 9.70 -2.01
N SER A 231 10.23 9.04 -2.83
CA SER A 231 8.90 9.50 -3.27
C SER A 231 7.74 9.01 -2.40
N GLY A 232 8.01 8.33 -1.29
CA GLY A 232 6.96 7.82 -0.40
C GLY A 232 7.30 6.44 0.16
N THR A 233 6.29 5.61 0.38
CA THR A 233 6.43 4.24 0.86
C THR A 233 5.91 3.28 -0.19
N VAL A 234 6.74 2.32 -0.60
CA VAL A 234 6.32 1.24 -1.51
C VAL A 234 5.93 0.03 -0.68
N GLY A 235 4.70 -0.46 -0.85
CA GLY A 235 4.20 -1.66 -0.21
C GLY A 235 4.25 -2.86 -1.15
N PHE A 236 4.64 -4.01 -0.61
CA PHE A 236 4.65 -5.30 -1.31
C PHE A 236 3.93 -6.36 -0.49
N GLY A 237 3.24 -7.27 -1.16
CA GLY A 237 2.90 -8.57 -0.60
C GLY A 237 4.10 -9.51 -0.71
N ILE A 238 4.30 -10.39 0.24
CA ILE A 238 5.34 -11.42 0.20
C ILE A 238 4.69 -12.72 -0.24
N ALA A 239 4.97 -13.17 -1.47
CA ALA A 239 4.42 -14.43 -1.96
C ALA A 239 4.97 -15.59 -1.13
N PRO A 240 4.11 -16.50 -0.62
CA PRO A 240 4.55 -17.65 0.13
C PRO A 240 5.33 -18.59 -0.78
N ARG A 241 6.46 -19.13 -0.27
CA ARG A 241 7.29 -20.10 -1.04
C ARG A 241 6.57 -21.40 -1.36
N PHE A 242 5.56 -21.74 -0.57
CA PHE A 242 4.77 -22.97 -0.72
C PHE A 242 3.29 -22.60 -0.56
N THR A 243 2.49 -22.89 -1.58
CA THR A 243 1.04 -22.81 -1.52
C THR A 243 0.48 -24.17 -1.12
N VAL A 244 -0.41 -24.20 -0.14
CA VAL A 244 -1.16 -25.44 0.16
C VAL A 244 -2.14 -25.68 -0.96
N PRO A 245 -2.13 -26.86 -1.65
CA PRO A 245 -3.13 -27.15 -2.68
C PRO A 245 -4.55 -27.06 -2.09
N GLY A 246 -5.43 -26.27 -2.71
CA GLY A 246 -6.84 -26.12 -2.31
C GLY A 246 -7.21 -24.81 -1.63
N THR A 247 -6.30 -23.84 -1.47
CA THR A 247 -6.60 -22.45 -1.14
C THR A 247 -6.56 -21.61 -2.42
N GLU A 248 -7.44 -21.92 -3.38
CA GLU A 248 -7.66 -21.03 -4.51
C GLU A 248 -8.59 -19.92 -4.04
N ASP A 249 -8.16 -18.65 -4.23
CA ASP A 249 -9.07 -17.51 -4.14
C ASP A 249 -10.22 -17.75 -5.11
N VAL A 250 -11.44 -17.51 -4.66
CA VAL A 250 -12.64 -17.69 -5.51
C VAL A 250 -12.56 -16.68 -6.64
N HIS A 251 -12.05 -17.10 -7.80
CA HIS A 251 -12.01 -16.28 -9.00
C HIS A 251 -13.44 -15.90 -9.39
N GLY A 252 -13.71 -14.61 -9.60
CA GLY A 252 -15.04 -14.09 -9.92
C GLY A 252 -15.92 -13.75 -8.71
N GLY A 253 -15.39 -13.83 -7.47
CA GLY A 253 -16.14 -13.44 -6.28
C GLY A 253 -16.26 -11.91 -6.12
N LEU A 254 -17.51 -11.41 -6.07
CA LEU A 254 -17.79 -10.07 -5.59
C LEU A 254 -17.50 -10.02 -4.09
N VAL A 255 -16.63 -9.10 -3.65
CA VAL A 255 -16.20 -9.00 -2.25
C VAL A 255 -16.64 -7.68 -1.63
N ALA A 256 -16.81 -7.68 -0.30
CA ALA A 256 -17.08 -6.46 0.44
C ALA A 256 -15.84 -5.54 0.40
N PRO A 257 -15.96 -4.28 -0.05
CA PRO A 257 -14.83 -3.34 -0.13
C PRO A 257 -14.40 -2.82 1.25
N MET A 258 -15.24 -2.98 2.27
CA MET A 258 -15.02 -2.52 3.64
C MET A 258 -15.91 -3.29 4.62
N PRO A 259 -15.62 -3.26 5.94
CA PRO A 259 -16.53 -3.81 6.94
C PRO A 259 -17.85 -3.05 6.97
N GLY A 260 -18.97 -3.78 7.06
CA GLY A 260 -20.29 -3.19 7.09
C GLY A 260 -21.39 -4.22 7.32
N VAL A 261 -22.64 -3.80 7.17
CA VAL A 261 -23.82 -4.65 7.32
C VAL A 261 -24.56 -4.71 5.98
N ILE A 262 -24.94 -5.89 5.54
CA ILE A 262 -25.71 -6.09 4.31
C ILE A 262 -27.15 -5.58 4.55
N LEU A 263 -27.56 -4.56 3.80
CA LEU A 263 -28.92 -4.01 3.87
C LEU A 263 -29.87 -4.71 2.92
N GLU A 264 -29.42 -4.98 1.68
CA GLU A 264 -30.25 -5.51 0.62
C GLU A 264 -29.43 -6.40 -0.31
N LEU A 265 -30.05 -7.50 -0.76
CA LEU A 265 -29.57 -8.36 -1.85
C LEU A 265 -30.55 -8.18 -3.01
N ARG A 266 -30.08 -7.66 -4.17
CA ARG A 266 -30.91 -7.37 -5.35
C ARG A 266 -30.83 -8.46 -6.41
N ALA A 267 -29.87 -9.37 -6.28
CA ALA A 267 -29.75 -10.54 -7.17
C ALA A 267 -29.64 -11.82 -6.35
N GLY A 268 -30.14 -12.91 -6.88
CA GLY A 268 -30.11 -14.25 -6.32
C GLY A 268 -29.41 -15.26 -7.21
N PRO A 269 -29.19 -16.49 -6.70
CA PRO A 269 -28.61 -17.56 -7.50
C PRO A 269 -29.46 -17.86 -8.75
N GLY A 270 -28.83 -17.86 -9.94
CA GLY A 270 -29.47 -18.06 -11.23
C GLY A 270 -29.90 -16.77 -11.94
N ASP A 271 -29.79 -15.62 -11.31
CA ASP A 271 -30.14 -14.34 -11.95
C ASP A 271 -29.03 -13.91 -12.93
N ARG A 272 -29.46 -13.46 -14.11
CA ARG A 272 -28.56 -12.84 -15.08
C ARG A 272 -28.49 -11.33 -14.80
N VAL A 273 -27.25 -10.81 -14.76
CA VAL A 273 -26.96 -9.43 -14.41
C VAL A 273 -26.12 -8.74 -15.48
N THR A 274 -26.21 -7.43 -15.57
CA THR A 274 -25.44 -6.63 -16.52
C THR A 274 -24.37 -5.80 -15.80
N ALA A 275 -23.28 -5.48 -16.49
CA ALA A 275 -22.20 -4.64 -15.97
C ALA A 275 -22.75 -3.33 -15.41
N GLY A 276 -22.36 -2.97 -14.18
CA GLY A 276 -22.82 -1.79 -13.48
C GLY A 276 -24.16 -1.94 -12.73
N GLU A 277 -24.86 -3.08 -12.87
CA GLU A 277 -26.08 -3.35 -12.12
C GLU A 277 -25.78 -3.56 -10.63
N THR A 278 -26.50 -2.86 -9.73
CA THR A 278 -26.31 -3.00 -8.29
C THR A 278 -26.85 -4.35 -7.79
N LEU A 279 -25.99 -5.16 -7.21
CA LEU A 279 -26.30 -6.52 -6.73
C LEU A 279 -26.49 -6.56 -5.21
N VAL A 280 -25.69 -5.80 -4.48
CA VAL A 280 -25.73 -5.74 -3.01
C VAL A 280 -25.70 -4.30 -2.56
N VAL A 281 -26.52 -3.98 -1.55
CA VAL A 281 -26.45 -2.71 -0.83
C VAL A 281 -25.98 -3.01 0.58
N MET A 282 -24.90 -2.37 1.01
CA MET A 282 -24.38 -2.50 2.37
C MET A 282 -24.29 -1.12 3.04
N GLU A 283 -24.46 -1.09 4.35
CA GLU A 283 -24.21 0.10 5.17
C GLU A 283 -22.82 -0.01 5.82
N ALA A 284 -22.02 1.01 5.63
CA ALA A 284 -20.78 1.20 6.33
C ALA A 284 -20.64 2.68 6.70
N MET A 285 -20.21 2.99 7.93
CA MET A 285 -20.00 4.37 8.41
C MET A 285 -21.20 5.31 8.21
N LYS A 286 -22.43 4.77 8.36
CA LYS A 286 -23.71 5.51 8.15
C LYS A 286 -23.95 5.98 6.70
N MET A 287 -23.28 5.35 5.74
CA MET A 287 -23.48 5.56 4.31
C MET A 287 -23.85 4.24 3.64
N GLU A 288 -24.72 4.33 2.63
CA GLU A 288 -25.06 3.18 1.79
C GLU A 288 -24.04 3.03 0.67
N HIS A 289 -23.50 1.83 0.51
CA HIS A 289 -22.58 1.46 -0.56
C HIS A 289 -23.24 0.44 -1.47
N HIS A 290 -23.22 0.74 -2.78
CA HIS A 290 -23.76 -0.10 -3.81
C HIS A 290 -22.65 -0.93 -4.46
N ILE A 291 -22.73 -2.25 -4.33
CA ILE A 291 -21.80 -3.19 -4.96
C ILE A 291 -22.45 -3.64 -6.27
N SER A 292 -21.80 -3.31 -7.38
CA SER A 292 -22.31 -3.56 -8.72
C SER A 292 -21.56 -4.68 -9.42
N ALA A 293 -22.20 -5.30 -10.41
CA ALA A 293 -21.58 -6.29 -11.29
C ALA A 293 -20.43 -5.65 -12.09
N PRO A 294 -19.23 -6.23 -12.10
CA PRO A 294 -18.09 -5.73 -12.89
C PRO A 294 -18.28 -5.96 -14.40
N GLU A 295 -19.03 -6.97 -14.77
CA GLU A 295 -19.26 -7.43 -16.13
C GLU A 295 -20.60 -8.15 -16.25
N ASP A 296 -21.06 -8.44 -17.47
CA ASP A 296 -22.26 -9.23 -17.72
C ASP A 296 -22.03 -10.70 -17.35
N GLY A 297 -23.03 -11.31 -16.70
CA GLY A 297 -22.89 -12.70 -16.27
C GLY A 297 -24.07 -13.22 -15.50
N THR A 298 -23.92 -14.41 -14.90
CA THR A 298 -24.94 -15.06 -14.09
C THR A 298 -24.43 -15.25 -12.65
N ILE A 299 -25.27 -14.91 -11.65
CA ILE A 299 -24.95 -15.17 -10.24
C ILE A 299 -25.12 -16.66 -9.98
N THR A 300 -24.02 -17.33 -9.61
CA THR A 300 -24.03 -18.78 -9.30
C THR A 300 -24.31 -19.04 -7.84
N GLU A 301 -23.79 -18.18 -6.94
CA GLU A 301 -23.94 -18.36 -5.50
C GLU A 301 -24.04 -17.03 -4.77
N VAL A 302 -24.85 -16.96 -3.71
CA VAL A 302 -24.95 -15.86 -2.76
C VAL A 302 -24.43 -16.34 -1.40
N LEU A 303 -23.36 -15.73 -0.90
CA LEU A 303 -22.59 -16.20 0.27
C LEU A 303 -22.94 -15.46 1.56
N VAL A 304 -23.80 -14.43 1.48
CA VAL A 304 -24.18 -13.59 2.61
C VAL A 304 -25.69 -13.43 2.72
N ALA A 305 -26.16 -12.97 3.88
CA ALA A 305 -27.58 -12.71 4.15
C ALA A 305 -27.81 -11.26 4.53
N VAL A 306 -29.03 -10.76 4.29
CA VAL A 306 -29.46 -9.42 4.76
C VAL A 306 -29.35 -9.36 6.28
N GLY A 307 -28.77 -8.28 6.80
CA GLY A 307 -28.46 -8.07 8.22
C GLY A 307 -27.16 -8.72 8.70
N GLN A 308 -26.44 -9.44 7.84
CA GLN A 308 -25.15 -10.01 8.18
C GLN A 308 -24.07 -8.93 8.20
N GLN A 309 -23.23 -8.97 9.25
CA GLN A 309 -22.02 -8.18 9.33
C GLN A 309 -20.91 -8.85 8.52
N VAL A 310 -20.21 -8.10 7.68
CA VAL A 310 -19.13 -8.57 6.83
C VAL A 310 -17.87 -7.75 7.07
N GLU A 311 -16.72 -8.38 6.89
CA GLU A 311 -15.40 -7.73 6.95
C GLU A 311 -14.92 -7.39 5.53
N ASN A 312 -13.92 -6.52 5.42
CA ASN A 312 -13.27 -6.24 4.14
C ASN A 312 -12.75 -7.53 3.48
N GLY A 313 -13.04 -7.71 2.19
CA GLY A 313 -12.66 -8.90 1.44
C GLY A 313 -13.56 -10.13 1.66
N THR A 314 -14.63 -10.02 2.47
CA THR A 314 -15.62 -11.09 2.58
C THR A 314 -16.32 -11.30 1.25
N ALA A 315 -16.29 -12.54 0.72
CA ALA A 315 -17.00 -12.90 -0.51
C ALA A 315 -18.52 -12.75 -0.29
N LEU A 316 -19.18 -12.01 -1.18
CA LEU A 316 -20.61 -11.71 -1.12
C LEU A 316 -21.43 -12.60 -2.06
N MET A 317 -20.98 -12.67 -3.32
CA MET A 317 -21.62 -13.43 -4.39
C MET A 317 -20.55 -13.97 -5.34
N VAL A 318 -20.87 -15.02 -6.07
CA VAL A 318 -20.06 -15.55 -7.17
C VAL A 318 -20.75 -15.24 -8.48
N LEU A 319 -20.05 -14.51 -9.35
CA LEU A 319 -20.47 -14.17 -10.70
C LEU A 319 -19.72 -15.05 -11.70
N GLU A 320 -20.43 -15.72 -12.58
CA GLU A 320 -19.86 -16.42 -13.73
C GLU A 320 -20.05 -15.55 -14.97
N PRO A 321 -18.95 -15.06 -15.59
CA PRO A 321 -19.04 -14.20 -16.78
C PRO A 321 -19.69 -14.90 -17.95
N ASP A 322 -20.40 -14.17 -18.81
CA ASP A 322 -20.88 -14.70 -20.09
C ASP A 322 -19.69 -14.91 -21.04
N GLU A 323 -19.54 -16.08 -21.64
CA GLU A 323 -18.41 -16.46 -22.51
C GLU A 323 -18.24 -15.59 -23.80
N ASP A 324 -19.13 -14.62 -24.06
CA ASP A 324 -19.20 -13.86 -25.31
C ASP A 324 -18.75 -12.37 -25.20
N SER A 325 -18.04 -11.96 -24.15
CA SER A 325 -17.53 -10.58 -23.99
C SER A 325 -16.04 -10.46 -24.33
N SER A 326 -15.67 -10.71 -25.58
CA SER A 326 -14.32 -10.45 -26.12
C SER A 326 -14.39 -9.60 -27.36
#